data_c16fdc7dc9af495b5917e0a37363ae91
#
_entry.id   c16fdc7dc9af495b5917e0a37363ae91
#
_cell.length_a   1.000
_cell.length_b   1.000
_cell.length_c   1.000
_cell.angle_alpha   90.00
_cell.angle_beta   90.00
_cell.angle_gamma   90.00
#
_symmetry.space_group_name_H-M   'P 1'
#
loop_
_entity.id
_entity.type
_entity.pdbx_description
1 polymer ?
#
loop_
_entity_poly.entity_id
_entity_poly.type
_entity_poly.pdbx_seq_one_letter_code
_entity_poly.pdbx_strand_id
1 'polypeptide(L)'
;MWSSRWRLWRRLLRYDANSKASQAFEPVQGVIAERVTYGTEFGMRVPAIVYRPRTYTGKLPALIVVNGHGGDKYSWYSFYSGILYARGGGVVLTYDPIGEGERNSERKSGTRAHDKLIPPPEMARRMSGLIINDVMQAVSYLSQRPEVDPSRIGAMGYSMGSFVLSLACAVETRLRAGWWR
;
A
#
# COMPACT_ATOMS: atom_id res chain seq x y z
N MET A 1 2.25 4.03 25.44
CA MET A 1 3.29 3.05 25.06
C MET A 1 3.36 2.75 23.54
N TRP A 2 2.27 2.83 22.78
CA TRP A 2 2.25 2.65 21.30
C TRP A 2 2.77 3.85 20.51
N SER A 3 2.56 5.08 20.99
CA SER A 3 2.92 6.31 20.26
C SER A 3 4.43 6.57 20.12
N SER A 4 5.24 6.11 21.07
CA SER A 4 6.70 6.26 21.04
C SER A 4 7.36 5.25 20.08
N ARG A 5 6.87 4.02 20.07
CA ARG A 5 7.32 2.98 19.12
C ARG A 5 6.96 3.37 17.68
N TRP A 6 5.77 3.91 17.45
CA TRP A 6 5.35 4.43 16.15
C TRP A 6 6.30 5.50 15.59
N ARG A 7 6.73 6.48 16.43
CA ARG A 7 7.69 7.51 16.03
C ARG A 7 9.08 6.95 15.72
N LEU A 8 9.52 5.93 16.45
CA LEU A 8 10.78 5.25 16.20
C LEU A 8 10.75 4.53 14.84
N TRP A 9 9.66 3.83 14.54
CA TRP A 9 9.48 3.12 13.27
C TRP A 9 9.42 4.07 12.08
N ARG A 10 8.72 5.19 12.18
CA ARG A 10 8.78 6.24 11.15
C ARG A 10 10.19 6.74 10.87
N ARG A 11 11.03 6.80 11.89
CA ARG A 11 12.42 7.25 11.75
C ARG A 11 13.31 6.21 11.08
N LEU A 12 13.13 4.93 11.40
CA LEU A 12 13.83 3.82 10.77
C LEU A 12 13.41 3.57 9.31
N LEU A 13 12.16 3.95 8.98
CA LEU A 13 11.59 3.83 7.65
C LEU A 13 11.88 5.06 6.76
N ARG A 14 12.61 6.06 7.24
CA ARG A 14 12.98 7.20 6.41
C ARG A 14 13.86 6.76 5.25
N TYR A 15 13.43 7.20 4.06
CA TYR A 15 14.10 6.96 2.79
C TYR A 15 15.51 7.52 2.79
N ASP A 16 16.50 6.68 2.54
CA ASP A 16 17.78 7.07 2.01
C ASP A 16 17.66 7.05 0.47
N ALA A 17 17.64 8.23 -0.15
CA ALA A 17 17.47 8.38 -1.59
C ALA A 17 18.56 7.67 -2.42
N ASN A 18 19.67 7.29 -1.79
CA ASN A 18 20.82 6.66 -2.43
C ASN A 18 20.82 5.12 -2.33
N SER A 19 19.95 4.51 -1.52
CA SER A 19 19.92 3.05 -1.42
C SER A 19 18.98 2.45 -2.48
N LYS A 20 19.56 1.84 -3.51
CA LYS A 20 18.87 1.00 -4.51
C LYS A 20 18.49 -0.38 -3.97
N ALA A 21 18.80 -0.71 -2.73
CA ALA A 21 18.47 -1.98 -2.11
C ALA A 21 17.12 -1.90 -1.41
N SER A 22 16.26 -2.88 -1.61
CA SER A 22 15.06 -3.08 -0.82
C SER A 22 15.49 -3.31 0.64
N GLN A 23 15.30 -2.33 1.51
CA GLN A 23 15.57 -2.49 2.93
C GLN A 23 14.49 -3.38 3.55
N ALA A 24 14.85 -4.62 3.85
CA ALA A 24 14.04 -5.50 4.67
C ALA A 24 14.40 -5.31 6.15
N PHE A 25 13.40 -5.24 7.01
CA PHE A 25 13.55 -5.12 8.45
C PHE A 25 12.45 -5.92 9.16
N GLU A 26 12.62 -6.17 10.45
CA GLU A 26 11.66 -6.89 11.28
C GLU A 26 10.98 -5.94 12.26
N PRO A 27 9.78 -5.42 11.93
CA PRO A 27 9.07 -4.46 12.77
C PRO A 27 8.60 -5.07 14.09
N VAL A 28 8.27 -6.36 14.07
CA VAL A 28 7.96 -7.19 15.23
C VAL A 28 8.44 -8.61 14.97
N GLN A 29 8.73 -9.34 16.02
CA GLN A 29 9.20 -10.73 15.92
C GLN A 29 8.30 -11.57 15.01
N GLY A 30 8.91 -12.22 14.03
CA GLY A 30 8.24 -13.11 13.08
C GLY A 30 7.64 -12.43 11.84
N VAL A 31 7.75 -11.09 11.70
CA VAL A 31 7.25 -10.36 10.53
C VAL A 31 8.38 -9.61 9.85
N ILE A 32 8.57 -9.84 8.57
CA ILE A 32 9.48 -9.08 7.71
C ILE A 32 8.69 -7.99 6.99
N ALA A 33 9.19 -6.77 6.98
CA ALA A 33 8.70 -5.66 6.19
C ALA A 33 9.78 -5.25 5.16
N GLU A 34 9.39 -5.16 3.91
CA GLU A 34 10.26 -4.82 2.78
C GLU A 34 9.77 -3.52 2.15
N ARG A 35 10.66 -2.54 2.03
CA ARG A 35 10.36 -1.36 1.18
C ARG A 35 10.55 -1.74 -0.27
N VAL A 36 9.52 -1.47 -1.05
CA VAL A 36 9.52 -1.79 -2.47
C VAL A 36 8.98 -0.59 -3.26
N THR A 37 9.23 -0.60 -4.56
CA THR A 37 8.61 0.34 -5.49
C THR A 37 8.22 -0.46 -6.73
N TYR A 38 6.97 -0.37 -7.13
CA TYR A 38 6.51 -0.94 -8.39
C TYR A 38 6.13 0.16 -9.40
N GLY A 39 6.19 -0.19 -10.68
CA GLY A 39 5.83 0.72 -11.77
C GLY A 39 4.35 0.64 -12.12
N THR A 40 3.84 1.68 -12.77
CA THR A 40 2.54 1.67 -13.43
C THR A 40 2.72 1.74 -14.94
N GLU A 41 1.67 1.42 -15.68
CA GLU A 41 1.66 1.51 -17.16
C GLU A 41 1.91 2.93 -17.68
N PHE A 42 1.67 3.94 -16.82
CA PHE A 42 1.88 5.35 -17.16
C PHE A 42 3.27 5.86 -16.75
N GLY A 43 4.23 4.98 -16.49
CA GLY A 43 5.59 5.33 -16.10
C GLY A 43 5.73 5.91 -14.69
N MET A 44 4.66 5.92 -13.90
CA MET A 44 4.73 6.37 -12.51
C MET A 44 5.26 5.26 -11.60
N ARG A 45 5.85 5.66 -10.50
CA ARG A 45 6.36 4.75 -9.47
C ARG A 45 5.49 4.84 -8.22
N VAL A 46 5.20 3.68 -7.64
CA VAL A 46 4.38 3.55 -6.43
C VAL A 46 5.25 2.99 -5.30
N PRO A 47 5.70 3.83 -4.37
CA PRO A 47 6.39 3.39 -3.17
C PRO A 47 5.45 2.61 -2.26
N ALA A 48 5.90 1.46 -1.76
CA ALA A 48 5.10 0.55 -0.98
C ALA A 48 5.92 -0.16 0.12
N ILE A 49 5.23 -0.80 1.03
CA ILE A 49 5.80 -1.73 2.00
C ILE A 49 5.07 -3.06 1.85
N VAL A 50 5.83 -4.14 1.75
CA VAL A 50 5.32 -5.50 1.79
C VAL A 50 5.66 -6.11 3.14
N TYR A 51 4.64 -6.54 3.86
CA TYR A 51 4.76 -7.30 5.10
C TYR A 51 4.53 -8.77 4.81
N ARG A 52 5.33 -9.66 5.39
CA ARG A 52 5.16 -11.10 5.28
C ARG A 52 5.65 -11.83 6.53
N PRO A 53 5.23 -13.06 6.76
CA PRO A 53 5.86 -13.91 7.77
C PRO A 53 7.36 -14.05 7.49
N ARG A 54 8.18 -14.14 8.55
CA ARG A 54 9.61 -14.48 8.42
C ARG A 54 9.78 -15.88 7.85
N THR A 55 9.01 -16.83 8.35
CA THR A 55 9.02 -18.21 7.93
C THR A 55 7.62 -18.61 7.45
N TYR A 56 7.55 -19.35 6.37
CA TYR A 56 6.31 -19.84 5.79
C TYR A 56 6.55 -21.10 4.98
N THR A 57 5.49 -21.84 4.68
CA THR A 57 5.50 -23.01 3.81
C THR A 57 4.51 -22.80 2.67
N GLY A 58 4.90 -23.18 1.46
CA GLY A 58 4.06 -23.01 0.28
C GLY A 58 3.80 -21.54 -0.09
N LYS A 59 2.75 -21.32 -0.88
CA LYS A 59 2.32 -19.98 -1.30
C LYS A 59 1.27 -19.41 -0.35
N LEU A 60 1.39 -18.13 -0.06
CA LEU A 60 0.56 -17.41 0.90
C LEU A 60 -0.54 -16.59 0.21
N PRO A 61 -1.70 -16.40 0.86
CA PRO A 61 -2.67 -15.39 0.42
C PRO A 61 -2.06 -14.00 0.56
N ALA A 62 -2.56 -13.05 -0.23
CA ALA A 62 -2.11 -11.68 -0.16
C ALA A 62 -3.26 -10.69 0.01
N LEU A 63 -2.97 -9.56 0.66
CA LEU A 63 -3.90 -8.48 0.94
C LEU A 63 -3.29 -7.14 0.53
N ILE A 64 -4.04 -6.34 -0.22
CA ILE A 64 -3.72 -4.96 -0.52
C ILE A 64 -4.49 -4.06 0.44
N VAL A 65 -3.80 -3.12 1.11
CA VAL A 65 -4.44 -2.09 1.93
C VAL A 65 -4.51 -0.80 1.14
N VAL A 66 -5.73 -0.38 0.79
CA VAL A 66 -6.02 0.86 0.05
C VAL A 66 -6.28 1.96 1.06
N ASN A 67 -5.43 2.97 1.07
CA ASN A 67 -5.44 4.02 2.08
C ASN A 67 -6.63 4.98 1.94
N GLY A 68 -7.08 5.49 3.08
CA GLY A 68 -8.02 6.60 3.16
C GLY A 68 -7.35 7.92 2.75
N HIS A 69 -8.17 8.96 2.61
CA HIS A 69 -7.72 10.31 2.28
C HIS A 69 -6.70 10.83 3.30
N GLY A 70 -5.59 11.35 2.81
CA GLY A 70 -4.48 11.81 3.65
C GLY A 70 -3.65 10.70 4.30
N GLY A 71 -3.90 9.44 3.92
CA GLY A 71 -3.15 8.29 4.41
C GLY A 71 -2.07 7.82 3.43
N ASP A 72 -1.00 7.26 3.97
CA ASP A 72 0.11 6.69 3.23
C ASP A 72 0.46 5.28 3.74
N LYS A 73 1.49 4.66 3.16
CA LYS A 73 1.99 3.35 3.59
C LYS A 73 2.44 3.29 5.06
N TYR A 74 2.63 4.45 5.71
CA TYR A 74 3.00 4.57 7.12
C TYR A 74 1.83 4.92 8.03
N SER A 75 0.61 5.02 7.52
CA SER A 75 -0.57 5.24 8.33
C SER A 75 -0.74 4.13 9.36
N TRP A 76 -1.22 4.48 10.56
CA TRP A 76 -1.32 3.53 11.67
C TRP A 76 -2.11 2.26 11.31
N TYR A 77 -3.21 2.41 10.57
CA TYR A 77 -4.04 1.27 10.15
C TYR A 77 -3.34 0.42 9.08
N SER A 78 -2.54 1.03 8.20
CA SER A 78 -1.73 0.31 7.20
C SER A 78 -0.65 -0.52 7.89
N PHE A 79 0.06 0.07 8.85
CA PHE A 79 1.07 -0.60 9.64
C PHE A 79 0.47 -1.72 10.51
N TYR A 80 -0.65 -1.43 11.19
CA TYR A 80 -1.34 -2.40 12.03
C TYR A 80 -1.83 -3.59 11.21
N SER A 81 -2.51 -3.34 10.08
CA SER A 81 -2.98 -4.38 9.18
C SER A 81 -1.82 -5.20 8.60
N GLY A 82 -0.72 -4.53 8.22
CA GLY A 82 0.49 -5.18 7.72
C GLY A 82 1.01 -6.24 8.71
N ILE A 83 1.16 -5.86 9.98
CA ILE A 83 1.63 -6.77 11.02
C ILE A 83 0.62 -7.87 11.34
N LEU A 84 -0.65 -7.49 11.52
CA LEU A 84 -1.71 -8.43 11.93
C LEU A 84 -1.88 -9.57 10.92
N TYR A 85 -2.05 -9.23 9.65
CA TYR A 85 -2.28 -10.24 8.62
C TYR A 85 -1.00 -10.99 8.24
N ALA A 86 0.19 -10.38 8.34
CA ALA A 86 1.44 -11.11 8.17
C ALA A 86 1.64 -12.15 9.28
N ARG A 87 1.30 -11.84 10.53
CA ARG A 87 1.27 -12.83 11.63
C ARG A 87 0.23 -13.93 11.40
N GLY A 88 -0.87 -13.61 10.72
CA GLY A 88 -1.90 -14.57 10.30
C GLY A 88 -1.50 -15.43 9.10
N GLY A 89 -0.28 -15.30 8.58
CA GLY A 89 0.22 -16.11 7.47
C GLY A 89 -0.07 -15.52 6.08
N GLY A 90 -0.35 -14.22 5.97
CA GLY A 90 -0.56 -13.54 4.69
C GLY A 90 0.60 -12.63 4.29
N VAL A 91 0.64 -12.26 3.01
CA VAL A 91 1.47 -11.18 2.49
C VAL A 91 0.61 -9.92 2.40
N VAL A 92 1.09 -8.78 2.91
CA VAL A 92 0.31 -7.53 2.90
C VAL A 92 1.09 -6.44 2.21
N LEU A 93 0.46 -5.77 1.25
CA LEU A 93 1.02 -4.61 0.57
C LEU A 93 0.27 -3.35 0.99
N THR A 94 1.02 -2.35 1.47
CA THR A 94 0.55 -0.99 1.69
C THR A 94 1.33 -0.04 0.81
N TYR A 95 0.71 1.01 0.27
CA TYR A 95 1.38 1.88 -0.69
C TYR A 95 1.01 3.35 -0.48
N ASP A 96 1.79 4.26 -1.11
CA ASP A 96 1.48 5.68 -1.14
C ASP A 96 0.53 5.97 -2.30
N PRO A 97 -0.70 6.45 -2.04
CA PRO A 97 -1.57 6.97 -3.09
C PRO A 97 -0.97 8.21 -3.76
N ILE A 98 -1.50 8.56 -4.93
CA ILE A 98 -1.13 9.80 -5.61
C ILE A 98 -1.36 11.01 -4.70
N GLY A 99 -0.33 11.86 -4.58
CA GLY A 99 -0.37 13.05 -3.74
C GLY A 99 -0.03 12.83 -2.27
N GLU A 100 0.23 11.60 -1.83
CA GLU A 100 0.56 11.27 -0.45
C GLU A 100 1.95 10.64 -0.31
N GLY A 101 2.52 10.72 0.87
CA GLY A 101 3.79 10.10 1.21
C GLY A 101 4.93 10.49 0.29
N GLU A 102 5.64 9.53 -0.27
CA GLU A 102 6.75 9.76 -1.21
C GLU A 102 6.28 10.20 -2.62
N ARG A 103 4.98 10.17 -2.89
CA ARG A 103 4.37 10.71 -4.12
C ARG A 103 3.84 12.14 -3.95
N ASN A 104 4.14 12.77 -2.84
CA ASN A 104 3.91 14.18 -2.56
C ASN A 104 5.25 14.93 -2.68
N SER A 105 5.24 16.14 -3.27
CA SER A 105 6.46 16.95 -3.47
C SER A 105 7.19 17.25 -2.17
N GLU A 106 6.46 17.42 -1.07
CA GLU A 106 7.02 17.64 0.26
C GLU A 106 7.35 16.34 1.01
N ARG A 107 7.04 15.18 0.43
CA ARG A 107 7.19 13.85 1.06
C ARG A 107 6.48 13.75 2.41
N LYS A 108 5.35 14.42 2.55
CA LYS A 108 4.50 14.43 3.74
C LYS A 108 3.20 13.70 3.43
N SER A 109 2.67 13.05 4.44
CA SER A 109 1.31 12.51 4.44
C SER A 109 0.41 13.36 5.31
N GLY A 110 -0.88 13.28 5.04
CA GLY A 110 -1.89 14.03 5.77
C GLY A 110 -1.91 15.52 5.43
N THR A 111 -1.18 15.95 4.42
CA THR A 111 -1.31 17.31 3.92
C THR A 111 -2.55 17.38 3.05
N ARG A 112 -3.53 18.16 3.49
CA ARG A 112 -4.75 18.43 2.71
C ARG A 112 -4.59 19.65 1.81
N ALA A 113 -3.37 19.92 1.36
CA ALA A 113 -3.10 21.07 0.48
C ALA A 113 -3.89 20.95 -0.83
N HIS A 114 -4.04 19.74 -1.36
CA HIS A 114 -4.82 19.48 -2.56
C HIS A 114 -6.35 19.59 -2.34
N ASP A 115 -6.84 19.48 -1.10
CA ASP A 115 -8.27 19.65 -0.79
C ASP A 115 -8.80 21.06 -1.13
N LYS A 116 -7.88 22.02 -1.23
CA LYS A 116 -8.20 23.39 -1.62
C LYS A 116 -8.27 23.58 -3.13
N LEU A 117 -7.81 22.59 -3.89
CA LEU A 117 -7.83 22.63 -5.35
C LEU A 117 -9.13 22.02 -5.85
N ILE A 118 -9.87 22.76 -6.63
CA ILE A 118 -11.03 22.24 -7.38
C ILE A 118 -10.53 21.97 -8.80
N PRO A 119 -10.14 20.73 -9.11
CA PRO A 119 -9.66 20.43 -10.45
C PRO A 119 -10.82 20.46 -11.45
N PRO A 120 -10.56 20.79 -12.70
CA PRO A 120 -11.55 20.62 -13.76
C PRO A 120 -12.07 19.16 -13.77
N PRO A 121 -13.37 18.94 -14.10
CA PRO A 121 -13.95 17.59 -14.08
C PRO A 121 -13.18 16.55 -14.88
N GLU A 122 -12.56 16.95 -15.97
CA GLU A 122 -11.71 16.08 -16.80
C GLU A 122 -10.45 15.62 -16.05
N MET A 123 -9.81 16.50 -15.29
CA MET A 123 -8.64 16.13 -14.47
C MET A 123 -9.05 15.19 -13.33
N ALA A 124 -10.17 15.47 -12.66
CA ALA A 124 -10.70 14.61 -11.61
C ALA A 124 -10.97 13.19 -12.14
N ARG A 125 -11.53 13.06 -13.33
CA ARG A 125 -11.78 11.77 -14.00
C ARG A 125 -10.48 11.00 -14.28
N ARG A 126 -9.46 11.70 -14.81
CA ARG A 126 -8.15 11.10 -15.09
C ARG A 126 -7.45 10.66 -13.79
N MET A 127 -7.49 11.49 -12.76
CA MET A 127 -6.93 11.15 -11.45
C MET A 127 -7.60 9.91 -10.83
N SER A 128 -8.93 9.79 -10.94
CA SER A 128 -9.65 8.60 -10.47
C SER A 128 -9.18 7.34 -11.19
N GLY A 129 -8.99 7.40 -12.50
CA GLY A 129 -8.43 6.29 -13.29
C GLY A 129 -7.03 5.88 -12.84
N LEU A 130 -6.16 6.86 -12.57
CA LEU A 130 -4.80 6.59 -12.09
C LEU A 130 -4.79 5.94 -10.70
N ILE A 131 -5.67 6.38 -9.80
CA ILE A 131 -5.78 5.80 -8.45
C ILE A 131 -6.28 4.35 -8.51
N ILE A 132 -7.23 4.04 -9.39
CA ILE A 132 -7.69 2.67 -9.63
C ILE A 132 -6.57 1.83 -10.24
N ASN A 133 -5.81 2.39 -11.19
CA ASN A 133 -4.66 1.72 -11.80
C ASN A 133 -3.59 1.35 -10.76
N ASP A 134 -3.34 2.19 -9.74
CA ASP A 134 -2.41 1.85 -8.66
C ASP A 134 -2.79 0.54 -7.96
N VAL A 135 -4.09 0.30 -7.73
CA VAL A 135 -4.60 -0.97 -7.15
C VAL A 135 -4.36 -2.14 -8.10
N MET A 136 -4.68 -1.97 -9.40
CA MET A 136 -4.48 -3.01 -10.40
C MET A 136 -3.00 -3.40 -10.54
N GLN A 137 -2.10 -2.42 -10.48
CA GLN A 137 -0.65 -2.66 -10.52
C GLN A 137 -0.14 -3.29 -9.23
N ALA A 138 -0.74 -3.00 -8.07
CA ALA A 138 -0.45 -3.70 -6.82
C ALA A 138 -0.81 -5.20 -6.92
N VAL A 139 -1.96 -5.54 -7.54
CA VAL A 139 -2.33 -6.93 -7.84
C VAL A 139 -1.29 -7.59 -8.75
N SER A 140 -0.89 -6.90 -9.82
CA SER A 140 0.12 -7.39 -10.78
C SER A 140 1.47 -7.63 -10.08
N TYR A 141 1.90 -6.69 -9.24
CA TYR A 141 3.13 -6.81 -8.47
C TYR A 141 3.10 -8.00 -7.51
N LEU A 142 2.02 -8.14 -6.72
CA LEU A 142 1.86 -9.26 -5.79
C LEU A 142 1.79 -10.60 -6.50
N SER A 143 1.14 -10.67 -7.67
CA SER A 143 1.03 -11.90 -8.45
C SER A 143 2.37 -12.44 -8.96
N GLN A 144 3.39 -11.58 -9.05
CA GLN A 144 4.73 -11.95 -9.51
C GLN A 144 5.66 -12.35 -8.35
N ARG A 145 5.25 -12.16 -7.11
CA ARG A 145 6.08 -12.51 -5.95
C ARG A 145 6.06 -14.02 -5.74
N PRO A 146 7.24 -14.65 -5.51
CA PRO A 146 7.35 -16.11 -5.42
C PRO A 146 6.57 -16.71 -4.25
N GLU A 147 6.44 -15.96 -3.14
CA GLU A 147 5.72 -16.39 -1.95
C GLU A 147 4.20 -16.20 -2.02
N VAL A 148 3.68 -15.49 -3.03
CA VAL A 148 2.24 -15.19 -3.15
C VAL A 148 1.52 -16.22 -4.01
N ASP A 149 0.34 -16.61 -3.57
CA ASP A 149 -0.64 -17.35 -4.38
C ASP A 149 -1.49 -16.34 -5.17
N PRO A 150 -1.31 -16.20 -6.49
CA PRO A 150 -2.04 -15.23 -7.28
C PRO A 150 -3.56 -15.49 -7.35
N SER A 151 -4.00 -16.68 -6.99
CA SER A 151 -5.43 -17.02 -6.92
C SER A 151 -6.09 -16.58 -5.61
N ARG A 152 -5.31 -16.08 -4.63
CA ARG A 152 -5.77 -15.70 -3.30
C ARG A 152 -5.35 -14.28 -2.93
N ILE A 153 -5.56 -13.31 -3.84
CA ILE A 153 -5.30 -11.90 -3.60
C ILE A 153 -6.62 -11.20 -3.27
N GLY A 154 -6.66 -10.54 -2.11
CA GLY A 154 -7.77 -9.70 -1.68
C GLY A 154 -7.32 -8.26 -1.45
N ALA A 155 -8.27 -7.37 -1.16
CA ALA A 155 -7.96 -6.01 -0.79
C ALA A 155 -8.92 -5.50 0.29
N MET A 156 -8.46 -4.54 1.09
CA MET A 156 -9.28 -3.81 2.05
C MET A 156 -9.07 -2.31 1.90
N GLY A 157 -10.14 -1.54 2.03
CA GLY A 157 -10.12 -0.10 1.90
C GLY A 157 -10.52 0.60 3.19
N TYR A 158 -9.90 1.74 3.46
CA TYR A 158 -10.27 2.64 4.55
C TYR A 158 -10.83 3.95 4.01
N SER A 159 -12.05 4.37 4.44
CA SER A 159 -12.65 5.64 4.05
C SER A 159 -12.64 5.82 2.51
N MET A 160 -11.97 6.84 1.98
CA MET A 160 -11.79 7.05 0.53
C MET A 160 -11.21 5.79 -0.16
N GLY A 161 -10.35 5.05 0.49
CA GLY A 161 -9.82 3.78 -0.02
C GLY A 161 -10.91 2.73 -0.23
N SER A 162 -12.00 2.75 0.54
CA SER A 162 -13.16 1.89 0.34
C SER A 162 -13.88 2.22 -0.97
N PHE A 163 -14.03 3.51 -1.27
CA PHE A 163 -14.60 3.97 -2.54
C PHE A 163 -13.71 3.56 -3.73
N VAL A 164 -12.41 3.81 -3.64
CA VAL A 164 -11.45 3.40 -4.67
C VAL A 164 -11.51 1.89 -4.88
N LEU A 165 -11.54 1.11 -3.80
CA LEU A 165 -11.59 -0.35 -3.87
C LEU A 165 -12.87 -0.85 -4.52
N SER A 166 -14.03 -0.24 -4.24
CA SER A 166 -15.30 -0.65 -4.87
C SER A 166 -15.26 -0.51 -6.39
N LEU A 167 -14.62 0.56 -6.89
CA LEU A 167 -14.41 0.76 -8.32
C LEU A 167 -13.35 -0.20 -8.89
N ALA A 168 -12.26 -0.42 -8.16
CA ALA A 168 -11.21 -1.35 -8.58
C ALA A 168 -11.75 -2.78 -8.68
N CYS A 169 -12.57 -3.24 -7.74
CA CYS A 169 -13.20 -4.57 -7.78
C CYS A 169 -14.13 -4.77 -8.98
N ALA A 170 -14.69 -3.69 -9.54
CA ALA A 170 -15.53 -3.78 -10.73
C ALA A 170 -14.72 -4.06 -12.01
N VAL A 171 -13.44 -3.74 -12.03
CA VAL A 171 -12.58 -3.86 -13.23
C VAL A 171 -11.41 -4.83 -13.06
N GLU A 172 -10.98 -5.10 -11.82
CA GLU A 172 -9.85 -5.99 -11.50
C GLU A 172 -10.36 -7.38 -11.08
N THR A 173 -10.55 -8.26 -12.04
CA THR A 173 -11.13 -9.59 -11.85
C THR A 173 -10.24 -10.59 -11.09
N ARG A 174 -8.96 -10.26 -10.89
CA ARG A 174 -8.01 -11.08 -10.10
C ARG A 174 -8.18 -10.90 -8.59
N LEU A 175 -8.87 -9.84 -8.13
CA LEU A 175 -9.25 -9.69 -6.73
C LEU A 175 -10.35 -10.70 -6.37
N ARG A 176 -10.09 -11.50 -5.33
CA ARG A 176 -11.00 -12.58 -4.88
C ARG A 176 -11.86 -12.19 -3.68
N ALA A 177 -11.46 -11.18 -2.94
CA ALA A 177 -12.20 -10.63 -1.82
C ALA A 177 -11.90 -9.14 -1.67
N GLY A 178 -12.91 -8.37 -1.30
CA GLY A 178 -12.77 -6.96 -0.95
C GLY A 178 -13.53 -6.66 0.33
N TRP A 179 -12.90 -5.94 1.27
CA TRP A 179 -13.52 -5.38 2.46
C TRP A 179 -13.34 -3.88 2.51
N TRP A 180 -14.40 -3.18 2.91
CA TRP A 180 -14.39 -1.73 3.08
C TRP A 180 -14.98 -1.32 4.43
N ARG A 181 -14.35 -0.33 5.06
CA ARG A 181 -14.78 0.34 6.28
C ARG A 181 -14.80 1.84 6.10
#